data_7231aa86021be5766b38f407d29b7afa
#
_entry.id   7231aa86021be5766b38f407d29b7afa
#
_cell.length_a   1.000
_cell.length_b   1.000
_cell.length_c   1.000
_cell.angle_alpha   90.00
_cell.angle_beta   90.00
_cell.angle_gamma   90.00
#
_symmetry.space_group_name_H-M   'P 1'
#
loop_
_entity.id
_entity.type
_entity.pdbx_description
1 polymer ?
#
loop_
_entity_poly.entity_id
_entity_poly.type
_entity_poly.pdbx_seq_one_letter_code
_entity_poly.pdbx_strand_id
1 'polypeptide(L)'
;MLRIWLALLAVLMGVAASDPAYSASLSRDDPRWQQARGDLADGKTSEAKAEFEKLLAEYPSNADLHLFLGMALLRSRDPRGAEAAARKAIALDPQHVDARTFLAWIELEVRGDVDAAISEYEKVIELHPELPEAYSNLAVAQKRKGQLDRAVENLNRSLERKPDFVTALTMRGGILAEQNKWPEARRDFETALKLDPQDDGALYGMAQAMRESRDYAGAQQALRALVRRSPNFVYWLEWGRIGLIRYWWVLLSVAVVVALRGRIMKGRIEANG
;
A
#
# COMPACT_ATOMS: atom_id res chain seq x y z
N MET A 1 52.32 23.75 -13.97
CA MET A 1 52.65 23.75 -12.52
C MET A 1 51.97 24.87 -11.74
N LEU A 2 51.76 26.07 -12.30
CA LEU A 2 51.13 27.18 -11.58
C LEU A 2 49.66 26.96 -11.12
N ARG A 3 48.90 26.18 -11.91
CA ARG A 3 47.47 25.85 -11.59
C ARG A 3 47.28 24.85 -10.42
N ILE A 4 48.25 23.99 -10.20
CA ILE A 4 48.22 23.02 -9.07
C ILE A 4 48.53 23.70 -7.74
N TRP A 5 49.43 24.71 -7.75
CA TRP A 5 49.76 25.50 -6.56
C TRP A 5 48.62 26.43 -6.11
N LEU A 6 47.83 26.97 -7.04
CA LEU A 6 46.66 27.79 -6.72
C LEU A 6 45.53 26.97 -6.10
N ALA A 7 45.35 25.73 -6.53
CA ALA A 7 44.37 24.82 -5.93
C ALA A 7 44.75 24.37 -4.49
N LEU A 8 46.05 24.18 -4.22
CA LEU A 8 46.57 23.83 -2.90
C LEU A 8 46.53 25.03 -1.93
N LEU A 9 46.69 26.25 -2.41
CA LEU A 9 46.56 27.44 -1.59
C LEU A 9 45.08 27.73 -1.18
N ALA A 10 44.13 27.41 -2.03
CA ALA A 10 42.69 27.52 -1.71
C ALA A 10 42.26 26.58 -0.59
N VAL A 11 42.84 25.38 -0.53
CA VAL A 11 42.58 24.38 0.51
C VAL A 11 43.20 24.78 1.84
N LEU A 12 44.37 25.48 1.82
CA LEU A 12 45.07 25.91 3.04
C LEU A 12 44.49 27.18 3.68
N MET A 13 43.74 28.01 2.92
CA MET A 13 43.16 29.24 3.44
C MET A 13 41.72 29.10 3.94
N GLY A 14 41.13 27.86 3.97
CA GLY A 14 39.80 27.68 4.51
C GLY A 14 38.69 28.41 3.73
N VAL A 15 39.02 28.93 2.55
CA VAL A 15 38.04 29.47 1.61
C VAL A 15 37.53 28.25 0.84
N ALA A 16 36.51 27.58 1.39
CA ALA A 16 35.65 26.80 0.59
C ALA A 16 35.18 27.70 -0.56
N ALA A 17 35.76 27.50 -1.76
CA ALA A 17 35.19 28.09 -2.94
C ALA A 17 33.75 27.62 -2.96
N SER A 18 32.84 28.51 -2.60
CA SER A 18 31.42 28.34 -2.83
C SER A 18 31.28 28.25 -4.36
N ASP A 19 31.33 27.03 -4.87
CA ASP A 19 31.00 26.74 -6.26
C ASP A 19 29.57 27.30 -6.44
N PRO A 20 29.34 28.33 -7.28
CA PRO A 20 28.01 28.89 -7.44
C PRO A 20 26.98 27.86 -7.89
N ALA A 21 27.43 26.72 -8.46
CA ALA A 21 26.60 25.55 -8.72
C ALA A 21 26.16 24.80 -7.45
N TYR A 22 26.85 25.00 -6.30
CA TYR A 22 26.53 24.32 -5.03
C TYR A 22 25.49 25.07 -4.18
N SER A 23 25.17 26.33 -4.51
CA SER A 23 24.24 27.19 -3.75
C SER A 23 22.91 27.44 -4.42
N ALA A 24 22.70 27.00 -5.67
CA ALA A 24 21.41 27.11 -6.35
C ALA A 24 20.47 25.99 -5.88
N SER A 25 19.50 26.31 -5.04
CA SER A 25 18.40 25.40 -4.75
C SER A 25 17.39 25.44 -5.90
N LEU A 26 17.06 24.28 -6.45
CA LEU A 26 15.96 24.19 -7.43
C LEU A 26 14.67 24.65 -6.76
N SER A 27 14.00 25.65 -7.32
CA SER A 27 12.67 26.03 -6.87
C SER A 27 11.67 24.91 -7.22
N ARG A 28 10.77 24.63 -6.27
CA ARG A 28 9.64 23.73 -6.56
C ARG A 28 8.69 24.30 -7.64
N ASP A 29 8.80 25.58 -7.94
CA ASP A 29 8.04 26.27 -9.00
C ASP A 29 8.75 26.26 -10.36
N ASP A 30 9.95 25.64 -10.47
CA ASP A 30 10.62 25.47 -11.77
C ASP A 30 9.71 24.68 -12.71
N PRO A 31 9.37 25.24 -13.91
CA PRO A 31 8.46 24.57 -14.84
C PRO A 31 8.95 23.18 -15.26
N ARG A 32 10.26 22.96 -15.36
CA ARG A 32 10.85 21.66 -15.72
C ARG A 32 10.62 20.63 -14.62
N TRP A 33 10.75 21.06 -13.35
CA TRP A 33 10.46 20.23 -12.19
C TRP A 33 8.98 19.83 -12.16
N GLN A 34 8.08 20.79 -12.36
CA GLN A 34 6.64 20.52 -12.38
C GLN A 34 6.25 19.60 -13.55
N GLN A 35 6.83 19.83 -14.72
CA GLN A 35 6.60 18.99 -15.90
C GLN A 35 7.08 17.56 -15.65
N ALA A 36 8.32 17.36 -15.17
CA ALA A 36 8.86 16.03 -14.91
C ALA A 36 8.02 15.24 -13.88
N ARG A 37 7.51 15.91 -12.84
CA ARG A 37 6.58 15.30 -11.88
C ARG A 37 5.24 14.94 -12.54
N GLY A 38 4.71 15.82 -13.37
CA GLY A 38 3.49 15.56 -14.15
C GLY A 38 3.67 14.37 -15.08
N ASP A 39 4.75 14.34 -15.84
CA ASP A 39 5.08 13.22 -16.75
C ASP A 39 5.22 11.90 -15.99
N LEU A 40 5.83 11.93 -14.78
CA LEU A 40 5.89 10.75 -13.94
C LEU A 40 4.50 10.31 -13.47
N ALA A 41 3.63 11.24 -13.09
CA ALA A 41 2.26 10.93 -12.68
C ALA A 41 1.43 10.34 -13.84
N ASP A 42 1.59 10.89 -15.04
CA ASP A 42 0.93 10.44 -16.27
C ASP A 42 1.48 9.13 -16.86
N GLY A 43 2.52 8.56 -16.21
CA GLY A 43 3.15 7.33 -16.66
C GLY A 43 4.17 7.47 -17.78
N LYS A 44 4.52 8.70 -18.19
CA LYS A 44 5.59 9.02 -19.16
C LYS A 44 6.96 8.90 -18.46
N THR A 45 7.28 7.69 -18.06
CA THR A 45 8.41 7.41 -17.14
C THR A 45 9.76 7.74 -17.76
N SER A 46 9.91 7.50 -19.07
CA SER A 46 11.18 7.76 -19.79
C SER A 46 11.49 9.24 -19.89
N GLU A 47 10.48 10.05 -20.18
CA GLU A 47 10.56 11.51 -20.29
C GLU A 47 10.86 12.12 -18.93
N ALA A 48 10.12 11.71 -17.88
CA ALA A 48 10.35 12.15 -16.52
C ALA A 48 11.76 11.83 -16.04
N LYS A 49 12.24 10.59 -16.27
CA LYS A 49 13.59 10.16 -15.92
C LYS A 49 14.65 11.04 -16.58
N ALA A 50 14.55 11.25 -17.90
CA ALA A 50 15.50 12.06 -18.65
C ALA A 50 15.55 13.51 -18.16
N GLU A 51 14.41 14.08 -17.77
CA GLU A 51 14.37 15.44 -17.24
C GLU A 51 14.92 15.51 -15.80
N PHE A 52 14.65 14.54 -14.93
CA PHE A 52 15.29 14.46 -13.61
C PHE A 52 16.80 14.31 -13.71
N GLU A 53 17.32 13.52 -14.67
CA GLU A 53 18.77 13.38 -14.91
C GLU A 53 19.40 14.70 -15.37
N LYS A 54 18.74 15.48 -16.22
CA LYS A 54 19.21 16.83 -16.62
C LYS A 54 19.21 17.80 -15.46
N LEU A 55 18.11 17.82 -14.68
CA LEU A 55 18.03 18.67 -13.50
C LEU A 55 19.10 18.31 -12.46
N LEU A 56 19.40 17.01 -12.27
CA LEU A 56 20.49 16.57 -11.39
C LEU A 56 21.88 16.93 -11.89
N ALA A 57 22.09 17.11 -13.18
CA ALA A 57 23.35 17.65 -13.71
C ALA A 57 23.56 19.12 -13.30
N GLU A 58 22.46 19.89 -13.15
CA GLU A 58 22.46 21.27 -12.69
C GLU A 58 22.41 21.40 -11.17
N TYR A 59 21.68 20.49 -10.49
CA TYR A 59 21.41 20.52 -9.04
C TYR A 59 21.77 19.17 -8.37
N PRO A 60 23.03 18.74 -8.36
CA PRO A 60 23.45 17.39 -7.94
C PRO A 60 23.19 17.09 -6.45
N SER A 61 23.02 18.12 -5.63
CA SER A 61 22.78 17.98 -4.18
C SER A 61 21.31 18.13 -3.79
N ASN A 62 20.39 18.11 -4.75
CA ASN A 62 18.97 18.22 -4.45
C ASN A 62 18.38 16.82 -4.09
N ALA A 63 17.98 16.65 -2.82
CA ALA A 63 17.45 15.37 -2.33
C ALA A 63 16.13 14.99 -2.97
N ASP A 64 15.23 15.96 -3.22
CA ASP A 64 13.95 15.70 -3.90
C ASP A 64 14.16 15.13 -5.31
N LEU A 65 15.14 15.68 -6.08
CA LEU A 65 15.45 15.17 -7.42
C LEU A 65 15.92 13.71 -7.39
N HIS A 66 16.77 13.34 -6.43
CA HIS A 66 17.19 11.95 -6.26
C HIS A 66 16.02 11.05 -5.89
N LEU A 67 15.11 11.49 -5.03
CA LEU A 67 13.90 10.74 -4.70
C LEU A 67 13.02 10.50 -5.94
N PHE A 68 12.72 11.56 -6.71
CA PHE A 68 11.85 11.44 -7.89
C PHE A 68 12.51 10.65 -9.03
N LEU A 69 13.84 10.77 -9.19
CA LEU A 69 14.59 9.88 -10.08
C LEU A 69 14.47 8.43 -9.63
N GLY A 70 14.58 8.16 -8.32
CA GLY A 70 14.38 6.84 -7.75
C GLY A 70 13.00 6.27 -8.07
N MET A 71 11.93 7.07 -7.94
CA MET A 71 10.58 6.67 -8.32
C MET A 71 10.45 6.37 -9.82
N ALA A 72 11.08 7.16 -10.69
CA ALA A 72 11.11 6.92 -12.13
C ALA A 72 11.88 5.63 -12.48
N LEU A 73 13.01 5.39 -11.83
CA LEU A 73 13.81 4.17 -11.99
C LEU A 73 13.02 2.92 -11.58
N LEU A 74 12.30 2.98 -10.47
CA LEU A 74 11.46 1.87 -10.02
C LEU A 74 10.36 1.55 -11.05
N ARG A 75 9.69 2.56 -11.59
CA ARG A 75 8.69 2.38 -12.67
C ARG A 75 9.32 1.84 -13.96
N SER A 76 10.59 2.17 -14.21
CA SER A 76 11.38 1.64 -15.33
C SER A 76 11.92 0.22 -15.07
N ARG A 77 11.50 -0.44 -13.98
CA ARG A 77 11.95 -1.77 -13.54
C ARG A 77 13.45 -1.84 -13.19
N ASP A 78 14.01 -0.74 -12.71
CA ASP A 78 15.35 -0.69 -12.12
C ASP A 78 15.27 -0.47 -10.60
N PRO A 79 14.97 -1.51 -9.80
CA PRO A 79 14.87 -1.38 -8.35
C PRO A 79 16.20 -1.09 -7.67
N ARG A 80 17.34 -1.52 -8.26
CA ARG A 80 18.66 -1.22 -7.70
C ARG A 80 19.02 0.25 -7.85
N GLY A 81 18.75 0.83 -9.01
CA GLY A 81 18.90 2.26 -9.24
C GLY A 81 17.97 3.08 -8.34
N ALA A 82 16.73 2.63 -8.17
CA ALA A 82 15.75 3.29 -7.27
C ALA A 82 16.23 3.31 -5.82
N GLU A 83 16.74 2.19 -5.30
CA GLU A 83 17.31 2.12 -3.95
C GLU A 83 18.53 3.03 -3.79
N ALA A 84 19.45 3.01 -4.75
CA ALA A 84 20.64 3.86 -4.72
C ALA A 84 20.26 5.35 -4.71
N ALA A 85 19.27 5.74 -5.50
CA ALA A 85 18.76 7.11 -5.56
C ALA A 85 18.08 7.51 -4.23
N ALA A 86 17.26 6.65 -3.63
CA ALA A 86 16.66 6.89 -2.32
C ALA A 86 17.72 7.07 -1.22
N ARG A 87 18.73 6.19 -1.18
CA ARG A 87 19.86 6.31 -0.24
C ARG A 87 20.66 7.59 -0.47
N LYS A 88 20.83 8.03 -1.71
CA LYS A 88 21.50 9.29 -2.03
C LYS A 88 20.67 10.49 -1.53
N ALA A 89 19.35 10.46 -1.71
CA ALA A 89 18.47 11.50 -1.16
C ALA A 89 18.60 11.60 0.37
N ILE A 90 18.58 10.46 1.09
CA ILE A 90 18.76 10.42 2.55
C ILE A 90 20.17 10.88 2.97
N ALA A 91 21.21 10.59 2.19
CA ALA A 91 22.57 11.05 2.48
C ALA A 91 22.72 12.56 2.34
N LEU A 92 21.95 13.18 1.42
CA LEU A 92 21.91 14.63 1.21
C LEU A 92 21.03 15.34 2.25
N ASP A 93 19.90 14.74 2.58
CA ASP A 93 18.99 15.21 3.63
C ASP A 93 18.60 14.03 4.55
N PRO A 94 19.28 13.87 5.69
CA PRO A 94 18.95 12.81 6.66
C PRO A 94 17.57 12.91 7.28
N GLN A 95 16.89 14.04 7.18
CA GLN A 95 15.53 14.25 7.70
C GLN A 95 14.45 14.09 6.60
N HIS A 96 14.84 13.70 5.39
CA HIS A 96 13.91 13.57 4.27
C HIS A 96 12.94 12.40 4.46
N VAL A 97 11.78 12.69 5.01
CA VAL A 97 10.72 11.70 5.32
C VAL A 97 10.31 10.85 4.12
N ASP A 98 10.03 11.51 2.97
CA ASP A 98 9.55 10.81 1.78
C ASP A 98 10.61 9.86 1.21
N ALA A 99 11.90 10.24 1.26
CA ALA A 99 12.98 9.39 0.79
C ALA A 99 13.16 8.15 1.69
N ARG A 100 13.04 8.32 3.04
CA ARG A 100 13.08 7.19 3.97
C ARG A 100 11.87 6.28 3.81
N THR A 101 10.68 6.87 3.67
CA THR A 101 9.44 6.10 3.42
C THR A 101 9.54 5.32 2.12
N PHE A 102 10.08 5.92 1.07
CA PHE A 102 10.29 5.27 -0.22
C PHE A 102 11.32 4.14 -0.12
N LEU A 103 12.45 4.36 0.58
CA LEU A 103 13.43 3.30 0.83
C LEU A 103 12.82 2.14 1.60
N ALA A 104 12.10 2.43 2.69
CA ALA A 104 11.41 1.42 3.49
C ALA A 104 10.42 0.60 2.65
N TRP A 105 9.70 1.26 1.75
CA TRP A 105 8.79 0.59 0.83
C TRP A 105 9.55 -0.33 -0.16
N ILE A 106 10.69 0.12 -0.71
CA ILE A 106 11.54 -0.72 -1.57
C ILE A 106 12.05 -1.95 -0.80
N GLU A 107 12.54 -1.77 0.43
CA GLU A 107 13.01 -2.88 1.27
C GLU A 107 11.88 -3.90 1.51
N LEU A 108 10.66 -3.41 1.80
CA LEU A 108 9.51 -4.25 2.10
C LEU A 108 8.97 -4.98 0.87
N GLU A 109 8.67 -4.24 -0.20
CA GLU A 109 7.89 -4.76 -1.34
C GLU A 109 8.75 -5.35 -2.45
N VAL A 110 9.97 -4.84 -2.62
CA VAL A 110 10.84 -5.24 -3.72
C VAL A 110 11.88 -6.25 -3.26
N ARG A 111 12.49 -6.02 -2.09
CA ARG A 111 13.54 -6.89 -1.55
C ARG A 111 13.01 -7.96 -0.60
N GLY A 112 11.86 -7.72 0.01
CA GLY A 112 11.31 -8.59 1.05
C GLY A 112 12.06 -8.50 2.38
N ASP A 113 12.91 -7.47 2.55
CA ASP A 113 13.64 -7.23 3.80
C ASP A 113 12.76 -6.45 4.78
N VAL A 114 11.94 -7.20 5.50
CA VAL A 114 10.97 -6.65 6.45
C VAL A 114 11.65 -5.92 7.60
N ASP A 115 12.81 -6.40 8.05
CA ASP A 115 13.53 -5.80 9.18
C ASP A 115 14.15 -4.45 8.80
N ALA A 116 14.73 -4.34 7.61
CA ALA A 116 15.21 -3.07 7.09
C ALA A 116 14.07 -2.05 6.93
N ALA A 117 12.93 -2.48 6.40
CA ALA A 117 11.76 -1.62 6.27
C ALA A 117 11.24 -1.11 7.62
N ILE A 118 11.13 -1.98 8.63
CA ILE A 118 10.75 -1.59 9.99
C ILE A 118 11.72 -0.52 10.53
N SER A 119 13.03 -0.74 10.39
CA SER A 119 14.04 0.21 10.87
C SER A 119 13.91 1.59 10.22
N GLU A 120 13.67 1.66 8.91
CA GLU A 120 13.49 2.95 8.24
C GLU A 120 12.16 3.63 8.63
N TYR A 121 11.04 2.88 8.78
CA TYR A 121 9.78 3.46 9.27
C TYR A 121 9.87 3.94 10.73
N GLU A 122 10.61 3.24 11.59
CA GLU A 122 10.87 3.70 12.96
C GLU A 122 11.64 5.03 12.96
N LYS A 123 12.64 5.20 12.09
CA LYS A 123 13.34 6.49 11.92
C LYS A 123 12.42 7.60 11.42
N VAL A 124 11.47 7.30 10.54
CA VAL A 124 10.45 8.29 10.12
C VAL A 124 9.62 8.75 11.32
N ILE A 125 9.21 7.81 12.19
CA ILE A 125 8.44 8.12 13.40
C ILE A 125 9.27 8.92 14.42
N GLU A 126 10.56 8.60 14.58
CA GLU A 126 11.47 9.38 15.43
C GLU A 126 11.60 10.84 14.97
N LEU A 127 11.68 11.05 13.66
CA LEU A 127 11.79 12.38 13.06
C LEU A 127 10.46 13.15 13.09
N HIS A 128 9.34 12.44 12.85
CA HIS A 128 8.02 13.01 12.67
C HIS A 128 6.95 12.19 13.40
N PRO A 129 6.92 12.24 14.74
CA PRO A 129 5.98 11.44 15.55
C PRO A 129 4.53 11.87 15.41
N GLU A 130 4.25 12.99 14.74
CA GLU A 130 2.89 13.48 14.45
C GLU A 130 2.26 12.86 13.20
N LEU A 131 3.05 12.20 12.32
CA LEU A 131 2.58 11.67 11.04
C LEU A 131 1.81 10.36 11.21
N PRO A 132 0.47 10.30 10.98
CA PRO A 132 -0.31 9.08 11.12
C PRO A 132 0.07 8.02 10.08
N GLU A 133 0.48 8.44 8.88
CA GLU A 133 0.88 7.56 7.78
C GLU A 133 2.13 6.72 8.15
N ALA A 134 3.07 7.30 8.91
CA ALA A 134 4.29 6.60 9.32
C ALA A 134 3.97 5.39 10.21
N TYR A 135 3.05 5.54 11.16
CA TYR A 135 2.61 4.43 12.01
C TYR A 135 1.85 3.37 11.22
N SER A 136 1.02 3.76 10.26
CA SER A 136 0.32 2.81 9.40
C SER A 136 1.29 2.02 8.52
N ASN A 137 2.30 2.66 7.96
CA ASN A 137 3.34 2.00 7.16
C ASN A 137 4.16 1.02 8.00
N LEU A 138 4.54 1.41 9.24
CA LEU A 138 5.21 0.51 10.18
C LEU A 138 4.32 -0.71 10.50
N ALA A 139 3.01 -0.49 10.69
CA ALA A 139 2.08 -1.58 10.96
C ALA A 139 1.97 -2.57 9.80
N VAL A 140 2.06 -2.12 8.53
CA VAL A 140 2.13 -3.01 7.36
C VAL A 140 3.35 -3.92 7.43
N ALA A 141 4.53 -3.35 7.71
CA ALA A 141 5.77 -4.12 7.81
C ALA A 141 5.71 -5.11 8.99
N GLN A 142 5.20 -4.68 10.15
CA GLN A 142 5.02 -5.54 11.32
C GLN A 142 4.01 -6.67 11.08
N LYS A 143 2.89 -6.39 10.38
CA LYS A 143 1.95 -7.42 9.95
C LYS A 143 2.63 -8.46 9.08
N ARG A 144 3.43 -8.04 8.10
CA ARG A 144 4.18 -8.94 7.21
C ARG A 144 5.19 -9.80 7.98
N LYS A 145 5.75 -9.26 9.08
CA LYS A 145 6.62 -10.01 10.01
C LYS A 145 5.86 -10.95 10.94
N GLY A 146 4.52 -10.93 10.94
CA GLY A 146 3.67 -11.70 11.85
C GLY A 146 3.50 -11.07 13.24
N GLN A 147 3.96 -9.85 13.45
CA GLN A 147 3.86 -9.11 14.71
C GLN A 147 2.51 -8.38 14.81
N LEU A 148 1.41 -9.15 14.80
CA LEU A 148 0.05 -8.60 14.69
C LEU A 148 -0.31 -7.63 15.82
N ASP A 149 0.09 -7.93 17.07
CA ASP A 149 -0.22 -7.06 18.22
C ASP A 149 0.49 -5.70 18.11
N ARG A 150 1.76 -5.68 17.69
CA ARG A 150 2.50 -4.44 17.44
C ARG A 150 1.90 -3.64 16.29
N ALA A 151 1.46 -4.33 15.25
CA ALA A 151 0.78 -3.68 14.13
C ALA A 151 -0.51 -2.99 14.58
N VAL A 152 -1.34 -3.64 15.42
CA VAL A 152 -2.55 -3.04 16.00
C VAL A 152 -2.19 -1.83 16.87
N GLU A 153 -1.14 -1.93 17.71
CA GLU A 153 -0.68 -0.81 18.54
C GLU A 153 -0.29 0.42 17.69
N ASN A 154 0.48 0.21 16.62
CA ASN A 154 0.85 1.33 15.73
C ASN A 154 -0.36 1.89 14.97
N LEU A 155 -1.32 1.06 14.55
CA LEU A 155 -2.56 1.56 13.96
C LEU A 155 -3.41 2.35 14.96
N ASN A 156 -3.41 1.98 16.25
CA ASN A 156 -4.01 2.80 17.30
C ASN A 156 -3.33 4.17 17.38
N ARG A 157 -2.00 4.21 17.41
CA ARG A 157 -1.25 5.48 17.41
C ARG A 157 -1.50 6.32 16.16
N SER A 158 -1.67 5.69 15.00
CA SER A 158 -2.07 6.37 13.77
C SER A 158 -3.45 7.03 13.92
N LEU A 159 -4.43 6.28 14.45
CA LEU A 159 -5.81 6.75 14.65
C LEU A 159 -5.97 7.75 15.79
N GLU A 160 -5.10 7.75 16.78
CA GLU A 160 -5.02 8.81 17.79
C GLU A 160 -4.67 10.17 17.17
N ARG A 161 -3.85 10.19 16.13
CA ARG A 161 -3.45 11.39 15.39
C ARG A 161 -4.45 11.78 14.33
N LYS A 162 -5.05 10.80 13.66
CA LYS A 162 -6.03 11.00 12.59
C LYS A 162 -7.16 9.98 12.72
N PRO A 163 -8.21 10.32 13.52
CA PRO A 163 -9.32 9.40 13.80
C PRO A 163 -10.15 8.99 12.57
N ASP A 164 -10.13 9.81 11.52
CA ASP A 164 -10.80 9.60 10.25
C ASP A 164 -9.91 8.98 9.15
N PHE A 165 -8.80 8.36 9.54
CA PHE A 165 -7.89 7.72 8.59
C PHE A 165 -8.44 6.36 8.14
N VAL A 166 -9.23 6.37 7.06
CA VAL A 166 -9.91 5.19 6.50
C VAL A 166 -8.95 4.00 6.32
N THR A 167 -7.77 4.24 5.76
CA THR A 167 -6.76 3.19 5.54
C THR A 167 -6.36 2.51 6.85
N ALA A 168 -6.10 3.28 7.91
CA ALA A 168 -5.72 2.72 9.20
C ALA A 168 -6.85 1.93 9.87
N LEU A 169 -8.11 2.42 9.75
CA LEU A 169 -9.29 1.70 10.22
C LEU A 169 -9.46 0.36 9.50
N THR A 170 -9.41 0.38 8.16
CA THR A 170 -9.54 -0.83 7.33
C THR A 170 -8.43 -1.84 7.64
N MET A 171 -7.19 -1.36 7.80
CA MET A 171 -6.06 -2.23 8.13
C MET A 171 -6.16 -2.81 9.53
N ARG A 172 -6.54 -2.00 10.55
CA ARG A 172 -6.73 -2.49 11.92
C ARG A 172 -7.85 -3.51 11.99
N GLY A 173 -8.99 -3.22 11.35
CA GLY A 173 -10.08 -4.16 11.21
C GLY A 173 -9.66 -5.48 10.58
N GLY A 174 -8.85 -5.44 9.52
CA GLY A 174 -8.30 -6.63 8.88
C GLY A 174 -7.42 -7.46 9.82
N ILE A 175 -6.53 -6.83 10.58
CA ILE A 175 -5.66 -7.54 11.55
C ILE A 175 -6.48 -8.10 12.72
N LEU A 176 -7.45 -7.34 13.22
CA LEU A 176 -8.35 -7.82 14.28
C LEU A 176 -9.18 -9.03 13.82
N ALA A 177 -9.61 -9.04 12.55
CA ALA A 177 -10.29 -10.19 11.95
C ALA A 177 -9.37 -11.42 11.87
N GLU A 178 -8.10 -11.24 11.49
CA GLU A 178 -7.09 -12.32 11.52
C GLU A 178 -6.87 -12.88 12.94
N GLN A 179 -7.01 -12.03 13.96
CA GLN A 179 -6.98 -12.43 15.38
C GLN A 179 -8.31 -13.00 15.88
N ASN A 180 -9.31 -13.19 15.03
CA ASN A 180 -10.68 -13.60 15.39
C ASN A 180 -11.42 -12.62 16.33
N LYS A 181 -10.98 -11.36 16.42
CA LYS A 181 -11.64 -10.28 17.17
C LYS A 181 -12.69 -9.60 16.29
N TRP A 182 -13.70 -10.39 15.88
CA TRP A 182 -14.69 -9.96 14.89
C TRP A 182 -15.56 -8.77 15.30
N PRO A 183 -15.97 -8.63 16.60
CA PRO A 183 -16.76 -7.47 17.03
C PRO A 183 -15.99 -6.15 16.89
N GLU A 184 -14.69 -6.15 17.22
CA GLU A 184 -13.81 -4.98 17.07
C GLU A 184 -13.52 -4.68 15.60
N ALA A 185 -13.18 -5.70 14.83
CA ALA A 185 -12.96 -5.59 13.38
C ALA A 185 -14.17 -4.97 12.67
N ARG A 186 -15.36 -5.43 13.01
CA ARG A 186 -16.61 -4.89 12.46
C ARG A 186 -16.79 -3.41 12.72
N ARG A 187 -16.50 -2.94 13.95
CA ARG A 187 -16.59 -1.50 14.29
C ARG A 187 -15.66 -0.64 13.44
N ASP A 188 -14.45 -1.13 13.19
CA ASP A 188 -13.48 -0.44 12.35
C ASP A 188 -13.96 -0.37 10.90
N PHE A 189 -14.45 -1.48 10.34
CA PHE A 189 -15.00 -1.49 8.98
C PHE A 189 -16.26 -0.64 8.85
N GLU A 190 -17.15 -0.65 9.84
CA GLU A 190 -18.33 0.23 9.87
C GLU A 190 -17.93 1.70 9.88
N THR A 191 -16.90 2.06 10.65
CA THR A 191 -16.39 3.43 10.73
C THR A 191 -15.73 3.83 9.41
N ALA A 192 -14.89 2.96 8.85
CA ALA A 192 -14.27 3.18 7.55
C ALA A 192 -15.30 3.41 6.44
N LEU A 193 -16.36 2.58 6.38
CA LEU A 193 -17.42 2.69 5.38
C LEU A 193 -18.36 3.91 5.60
N LYS A 194 -18.45 4.46 6.81
CA LYS A 194 -19.12 5.75 7.03
C LYS A 194 -18.33 6.92 6.47
N LEU A 195 -16.99 6.84 6.53
CA LEU A 195 -16.08 7.86 6.02
C LEU A 195 -15.88 7.74 4.50
N ASP A 196 -15.64 6.52 4.02
CA ASP A 196 -15.56 6.19 2.59
C ASP A 196 -16.44 4.97 2.28
N PRO A 197 -17.67 5.18 1.79
CA PRO A 197 -18.55 4.08 1.38
C PRO A 197 -18.02 3.26 0.18
N GLN A 198 -16.93 3.70 -0.45
CA GLN A 198 -16.34 3.04 -1.60
C GLN A 198 -15.05 2.29 -1.27
N ASP A 199 -14.61 2.25 -0.01
CA ASP A 199 -13.45 1.46 0.38
C ASP A 199 -13.71 -0.05 0.21
N ASP A 200 -13.09 -0.63 -0.82
CA ASP A 200 -13.26 -2.05 -1.17
C ASP A 200 -12.74 -2.97 -0.07
N GLY A 201 -11.67 -2.57 0.63
CA GLY A 201 -11.09 -3.33 1.73
C GLY A 201 -12.04 -3.43 2.91
N ALA A 202 -12.61 -2.30 3.34
CA ALA A 202 -13.58 -2.25 4.43
C ALA A 202 -14.86 -3.00 4.07
N LEU A 203 -15.35 -2.86 2.83
CA LEU A 203 -16.55 -3.57 2.38
C LEU A 203 -16.33 -5.10 2.33
N TYR A 204 -15.15 -5.54 1.91
CA TYR A 204 -14.78 -6.95 1.95
C TYR A 204 -14.65 -7.46 3.39
N GLY A 205 -13.95 -6.72 4.25
CA GLY A 205 -13.83 -7.06 5.68
C GLY A 205 -15.18 -7.12 6.37
N MET A 206 -16.10 -6.18 6.05
CA MET A 206 -17.47 -6.19 6.56
C MET A 206 -18.25 -7.42 6.10
N ALA A 207 -18.10 -7.85 4.83
CA ALA A 207 -18.73 -9.07 4.34
C ALA A 207 -18.22 -10.31 5.09
N GLN A 208 -16.93 -10.36 5.41
CA GLN A 208 -16.36 -11.43 6.23
C GLN A 208 -16.93 -11.41 7.67
N ALA A 209 -17.00 -10.25 8.30
CA ALA A 209 -17.57 -10.11 9.65
C ALA A 209 -19.06 -10.50 9.71
N MET A 210 -19.84 -10.16 8.66
CA MET A 210 -21.22 -10.60 8.50
C MET A 210 -21.32 -12.11 8.35
N ARG A 211 -20.42 -12.74 7.56
CA ARG A 211 -20.37 -14.20 7.42
C ARG A 211 -20.12 -14.89 8.75
N GLU A 212 -19.17 -14.40 9.54
CA GLU A 212 -18.84 -14.96 10.87
C GLU A 212 -20.00 -14.84 11.86
N SER A 213 -20.77 -13.74 11.78
CA SER A 213 -22.01 -13.56 12.54
C SER A 213 -23.23 -14.31 11.95
N ARG A 214 -23.02 -15.10 10.89
CA ARG A 214 -24.05 -15.84 10.14
C ARG A 214 -25.08 -14.97 9.42
N ASP A 215 -24.81 -13.68 9.26
CA ASP A 215 -25.59 -12.81 8.35
C ASP A 215 -25.16 -13.05 6.90
N TYR A 216 -25.52 -14.22 6.37
CA TYR A 216 -25.17 -14.59 4.99
C TYR A 216 -25.88 -13.72 3.94
N ALA A 217 -27.02 -13.11 4.29
CA ALA A 217 -27.73 -12.22 3.38
C ALA A 217 -26.98 -10.89 3.20
N GLY A 218 -26.61 -10.27 4.29
CA GLY A 218 -25.79 -9.04 4.29
C GLY A 218 -24.44 -9.26 3.64
N ALA A 219 -23.73 -10.33 4.00
CA ALA A 219 -22.46 -10.68 3.40
C ALA A 219 -22.54 -10.85 1.88
N GLN A 220 -23.59 -11.54 1.39
CA GLN A 220 -23.81 -11.75 -0.05
C GLN A 220 -24.13 -10.43 -0.78
N GLN A 221 -24.87 -9.52 -0.14
CA GLN A 221 -25.16 -8.20 -0.70
C GLN A 221 -23.89 -7.35 -0.81
N ALA A 222 -23.06 -7.30 0.23
CA ALA A 222 -21.78 -6.59 0.21
C ALA A 222 -20.84 -7.12 -0.87
N LEU A 223 -20.66 -8.44 -0.95
CA LEU A 223 -19.84 -9.07 -2.01
C LEU A 223 -20.39 -8.83 -3.41
N ARG A 224 -21.72 -8.79 -3.58
CA ARG A 224 -22.34 -8.47 -4.87
C ARG A 224 -22.02 -7.04 -5.31
N ALA A 225 -21.96 -6.09 -4.38
CA ALA A 225 -21.56 -4.72 -4.66
C ALA A 225 -20.09 -4.66 -5.10
N LEU A 226 -19.20 -5.38 -4.42
CA LEU A 226 -17.79 -5.50 -4.78
C LEU A 226 -17.58 -6.11 -6.17
N VAL A 227 -18.23 -7.24 -6.46
CA VAL A 227 -18.12 -7.92 -7.77
C VAL A 227 -18.56 -7.02 -8.92
N ARG A 228 -19.58 -6.16 -8.70
CA ARG A 228 -20.05 -5.23 -9.74
C ARG A 228 -19.11 -4.08 -9.99
N ARG A 229 -18.44 -3.58 -8.94
CA ARG A 229 -17.58 -2.40 -8.99
C ARG A 229 -16.14 -2.76 -9.35
N SER A 230 -15.61 -3.77 -8.69
CA SER A 230 -14.23 -4.24 -8.85
C SER A 230 -14.25 -5.75 -9.11
N PRO A 231 -14.45 -6.20 -10.37
CA PRO A 231 -14.53 -7.62 -10.69
C PRO A 231 -13.22 -8.32 -10.30
N ASN A 232 -13.24 -9.00 -9.17
CA ASN A 232 -12.14 -9.80 -8.65
C ASN A 232 -12.61 -11.22 -8.44
N PHE A 233 -11.81 -12.19 -8.90
CA PHE A 233 -12.14 -13.62 -8.78
C PHE A 233 -12.36 -14.06 -7.33
N VAL A 234 -11.63 -13.47 -6.37
CA VAL A 234 -11.79 -13.77 -4.94
C VAL A 234 -13.17 -13.35 -4.44
N TYR A 235 -13.63 -12.15 -4.82
CA TYR A 235 -14.97 -11.66 -4.43
C TYR A 235 -16.07 -12.52 -5.03
N TRP A 236 -15.88 -12.97 -6.28
CA TRP A 236 -16.81 -13.83 -6.97
C TRP A 236 -16.91 -15.21 -6.31
N LEU A 237 -15.76 -15.80 -5.95
CA LEU A 237 -15.72 -17.10 -5.24
C LEU A 237 -16.40 -17.02 -3.88
N GLU A 238 -16.10 -16.00 -3.08
CA GLU A 238 -16.70 -15.82 -1.75
C GLU A 238 -18.20 -15.56 -1.85
N TRP A 239 -18.65 -14.77 -2.81
CA TRP A 239 -20.08 -14.57 -3.10
C TRP A 239 -20.79 -15.88 -3.43
N GLY A 240 -20.22 -16.69 -4.30
CA GLY A 240 -20.73 -17.99 -4.68
C GLY A 240 -20.76 -18.99 -3.52
N ARG A 241 -19.67 -19.03 -2.74
CA ARG A 241 -19.55 -19.88 -1.53
C ARG A 241 -20.63 -19.56 -0.49
N ILE A 242 -20.89 -18.29 -0.23
CA ILE A 242 -21.95 -17.87 0.69
C ILE A 242 -23.33 -18.24 0.13
N GLY A 243 -23.52 -18.11 -1.19
CA GLY A 243 -24.74 -18.56 -1.87
C GLY A 243 -25.00 -20.05 -1.68
N LEU A 244 -23.97 -20.89 -1.82
CA LEU A 244 -24.07 -22.32 -1.56
C LEU A 244 -24.42 -22.62 -0.10
N ILE A 245 -23.77 -21.97 0.86
CA ILE A 245 -24.08 -22.13 2.29
C ILE A 245 -25.53 -21.74 2.59
N ARG A 246 -26.03 -20.67 1.98
CA ARG A 246 -27.38 -20.15 2.20
C ARG A 246 -28.46 -21.02 1.59
N TYR A 247 -28.21 -21.63 0.43
CA TYR A 247 -29.23 -22.32 -0.39
C TYR A 247 -28.97 -23.82 -0.56
N TRP A 248 -27.99 -24.44 0.17
CA TRP A 248 -27.68 -25.88 0.04
C TRP A 248 -28.90 -26.80 0.23
N TRP A 249 -29.84 -26.39 1.11
CA TRP A 249 -31.06 -27.14 1.38
C TRP A 249 -32.01 -27.17 0.18
N VAL A 250 -31.98 -26.15 -0.69
CA VAL A 250 -32.72 -26.11 -1.95
C VAL A 250 -32.17 -27.17 -2.89
N LEU A 251 -30.85 -27.25 -3.00
CA LEU A 251 -30.19 -28.26 -3.84
C LEU A 251 -30.51 -29.68 -3.34
N LEU A 252 -30.47 -29.86 -2.01
CA LEU A 252 -30.86 -31.12 -1.40
C LEU A 252 -32.33 -31.49 -1.71
N SER A 253 -33.26 -30.53 -1.56
CA SER A 253 -34.67 -30.72 -1.85
C SER A 253 -34.91 -31.12 -3.31
N VAL A 254 -34.24 -30.45 -4.24
CA VAL A 254 -34.30 -30.78 -5.67
C VAL A 254 -33.77 -32.19 -5.92
N ALA A 255 -32.64 -32.56 -5.33
CA ALA A 255 -32.05 -33.90 -5.46
C ALA A 255 -33.00 -34.99 -4.94
N VAL A 256 -33.65 -34.75 -3.80
CA VAL A 256 -34.65 -35.67 -3.23
C VAL A 256 -35.85 -35.83 -4.18
N VAL A 257 -36.39 -34.72 -4.71
CA VAL A 257 -37.50 -34.74 -5.66
C VAL A 257 -37.14 -35.52 -6.93
N VAL A 258 -35.95 -35.32 -7.48
CA VAL A 258 -35.46 -36.01 -8.67
C VAL A 258 -35.31 -37.50 -8.37
N ALA A 259 -34.74 -37.89 -7.23
CA ALA A 259 -34.61 -39.29 -6.83
C ALA A 259 -35.94 -39.98 -6.64
N LEU A 260 -36.92 -39.30 -6.02
CA LEU A 260 -38.28 -39.84 -5.85
C LEU A 260 -39.00 -40.06 -7.20
N ARG A 261 -38.90 -39.06 -8.10
CA ARG A 261 -39.45 -39.19 -9.45
C ARG A 261 -38.82 -40.36 -10.22
N GLY A 262 -37.51 -40.54 -10.14
CA GLY A 262 -36.79 -41.64 -10.75
C GLY A 262 -37.25 -42.99 -10.24
N ARG A 263 -37.49 -43.13 -8.91
CA ARG A 263 -38.04 -44.35 -8.30
C ARG A 263 -39.47 -44.66 -8.77
N ILE A 264 -40.34 -43.65 -8.83
CA ILE A 264 -41.73 -43.79 -9.30
C ILE A 264 -41.76 -44.21 -10.77
N MET A 265 -40.94 -43.63 -11.62
CA MET A 265 -40.83 -43.99 -13.03
C MET A 265 -40.34 -45.45 -13.21
N LYS A 266 -39.33 -45.87 -12.44
CA LYS A 266 -38.81 -47.24 -12.49
C LYS A 266 -39.87 -48.26 -12.07
N GLY A 267 -40.61 -47.99 -10.97
CA GLY A 267 -41.68 -48.86 -10.52
C GLY A 267 -42.85 -48.92 -11.49
N ARG A 268 -43.17 -47.89 -12.28
CA ARG A 268 -44.19 -47.93 -13.35
C ARG A 268 -43.73 -48.72 -14.55
N ILE A 269 -42.45 -48.73 -14.88
CA ILE A 269 -41.95 -49.58 -16.00
C ILE A 269 -41.97 -51.03 -15.60
N GLU A 270 -41.61 -51.39 -14.37
CA GLU A 270 -41.63 -52.74 -13.85
C GLU A 270 -43.07 -53.29 -13.64
N ALA A 271 -44.05 -52.40 -13.46
CA ALA A 271 -45.44 -52.81 -13.30
C ALA A 271 -46.23 -52.99 -14.64
N ASN A 272 -45.70 -52.46 -15.76
CA ASN A 272 -46.35 -52.50 -17.08
C ASN A 272 -45.64 -53.42 -18.13
N GLY A 273 -44.56 -54.11 -17.74
CA GLY A 273 -43.86 -55.14 -18.50
C GLY A 273 -44.08 -56.53 -17.90
#